data_3dd8cf169f00d9988aedbac52604b1aa
#
_entry.id   3dd8cf169f00d9988aedbac52604b1aa
#
_cell.length_a   1.000
_cell.length_b   1.000
_cell.length_c   1.000
_cell.angle_alpha   90.00
_cell.angle_beta   90.00
_cell.angle_gamma   90.00
#
_symmetry.space_group_name_H-M   'P 1'
#
loop_
_entity.id
_entity.type
_entity.pdbx_description
1 polymer ?
#
loop_
_entity_poly.entity_id
_entity_poly.type
_entity_poly.pdbx_seq_one_letter_code
_entity_poly.pdbx_strand_id
1 'polypeptide(L)'
;MPLSALTPAVRDEIARIGQADIMVGIPSFRNEATIGHVVRAAQAGLVQYFADLRPVVVNSDGGSQDGTQRVVVETEPPDYVERILLVRPRNRLTRVSLSYPAVDGVSGKGAALRTLFLIARELKVQALVVVDSDLRSIGPEWIELLAGPILKGGYDFVAPLYARHKWDGTITNTVTYPLTRALYGLRIRQPIGGDFGVSADLIAEYAERDDWDAEVSRFGIDIWMTTTAIAGGYAVCQARLGAKVHDPKDPGADLGPMFRQVVATVLRLAVDHADRWHDVRQSHDVPAYGFERVADPPPLEIDTLRLLGSFHEASLTMRDAWRSMLAPATAEEVLALAAEAGRLVDDADTRGGHGAASSRSAAGRTEALADLVAAFSFGDELWARIVYDLVVAAGRGTTAPEALAAALAPIYLGRVGSLVVETRRMDPEEAEERVEAQARAFERLKPAFVERWDAEVAP
;
A
#
# COMPACT_ATOMS: atom_id res chain seq x y z
N MET A 1 -10.39 -22.63 -3.51
CA MET A 1 -10.58 -22.58 -4.98
C MET A 1 -9.89 -23.77 -5.65
N PRO A 2 -10.49 -24.42 -6.62
CA PRO A 2 -9.88 -25.56 -7.28
C PRO A 2 -8.77 -25.13 -8.25
N LEU A 3 -7.83 -26.05 -8.53
CA LEU A 3 -6.80 -25.94 -9.58
C LEU A 3 -7.36 -25.54 -10.97
N SER A 4 -8.66 -25.75 -11.18
CA SER A 4 -9.36 -25.35 -12.41
C SER A 4 -9.34 -23.83 -12.66
N ALA A 5 -9.06 -23.02 -11.63
CA ALA A 5 -8.89 -21.57 -11.77
C ALA A 5 -7.57 -21.18 -12.46
N LEU A 6 -6.57 -22.08 -12.51
CA LEU A 6 -5.31 -21.87 -13.20
C LEU A 6 -5.39 -22.29 -14.65
N THR A 7 -4.70 -21.57 -15.53
CA THR A 7 -4.64 -21.96 -16.95
C THR A 7 -3.92 -23.31 -17.15
N PRO A 8 -4.18 -24.05 -18.23
CA PRO A 8 -3.45 -25.28 -18.51
C PRO A 8 -1.92 -25.09 -18.49
N ALA A 9 -1.41 -24.02 -19.10
CA ALA A 9 0.02 -23.72 -19.12
C ALA A 9 0.62 -23.55 -17.71
N VAL A 10 -0.11 -22.91 -16.79
CA VAL A 10 0.32 -22.76 -15.38
C VAL A 10 0.35 -24.11 -14.69
N ARG A 11 -0.65 -24.97 -14.92
CA ARG A 11 -0.70 -26.33 -14.34
C ARG A 11 0.44 -27.23 -14.85
N ASP A 12 0.75 -27.16 -16.13
CA ASP A 12 1.85 -27.92 -16.71
C ASP A 12 3.19 -27.49 -16.10
N GLU A 13 3.36 -26.19 -15.86
CA GLU A 13 4.58 -25.66 -15.24
C GLU A 13 4.69 -26.06 -13.76
N ILE A 14 3.60 -26.05 -12.98
CA ILE A 14 3.57 -26.56 -11.62
C ILE A 14 3.98 -28.04 -11.61
N ALA A 15 3.43 -28.85 -12.52
CA ALA A 15 3.77 -30.27 -12.62
C ALA A 15 5.25 -30.48 -12.98
N ARG A 16 5.83 -29.62 -13.83
CA ARG A 16 7.26 -29.65 -14.19
C ARG A 16 8.16 -29.30 -13.00
N ILE A 17 7.78 -28.32 -12.18
CA ILE A 17 8.53 -27.90 -10.98
C ILE A 17 8.39 -28.97 -9.89
N GLY A 18 7.20 -29.50 -9.69
CA GLY A 18 6.85 -30.55 -8.73
C GLY A 18 6.71 -30.03 -7.29
N GLN A 19 7.77 -29.51 -6.69
CA GLN A 19 7.78 -28.97 -5.32
C GLN A 19 8.83 -27.86 -5.16
N ALA A 20 8.51 -26.84 -4.38
CA ALA A 20 9.43 -25.80 -3.94
C ALA A 20 9.30 -25.56 -2.44
N ASP A 21 10.39 -25.12 -1.78
CA ASP A 21 10.38 -24.82 -0.35
C ASP A 21 10.20 -23.31 -0.12
N ILE A 22 10.74 -22.49 -1.02
CA ILE A 22 10.66 -21.04 -1.00
C ILE A 22 10.37 -20.50 -2.38
N MET A 23 9.45 -19.53 -2.45
CA MET A 23 9.05 -18.88 -3.70
C MET A 23 9.20 -17.36 -3.58
N VAL A 24 9.75 -16.73 -4.62
CA VAL A 24 9.62 -15.29 -4.83
C VAL A 24 8.61 -15.06 -5.95
N GLY A 25 7.51 -14.39 -5.61
CA GLY A 25 6.43 -14.03 -6.51
C GLY A 25 6.54 -12.56 -6.94
N ILE A 26 6.49 -12.30 -8.23
CA ILE A 26 6.64 -10.96 -8.81
C ILE A 26 5.41 -10.66 -9.68
N PRO A 27 4.40 -9.93 -9.17
CA PRO A 27 3.31 -9.42 -10.00
C PRO A 27 3.85 -8.35 -10.95
N SER A 28 3.53 -8.40 -12.23
CA SER A 28 4.04 -7.43 -13.21
C SER A 28 3.01 -7.01 -14.25
N PHE A 29 3.17 -5.77 -14.73
CA PHE A 29 2.49 -5.27 -15.92
C PHE A 29 3.27 -4.09 -16.51
N ARG A 30 3.86 -4.28 -17.70
CA ARG A 30 4.67 -3.27 -18.42
C ARG A 30 5.86 -2.76 -17.62
N ASN A 31 6.72 -3.68 -17.17
CA ASN A 31 7.89 -3.41 -16.36
C ASN A 31 9.21 -3.85 -17.04
N GLU A 32 9.29 -3.86 -18.37
CA GLU A 32 10.51 -4.28 -19.11
C GLU A 32 11.78 -3.60 -18.59
N ALA A 33 11.70 -2.30 -18.24
CA ALA A 33 12.86 -1.51 -17.81
C ALA A 33 13.38 -1.85 -16.40
N THR A 34 12.57 -2.42 -15.53
CA THR A 34 12.89 -2.61 -14.10
C THR A 34 12.95 -4.07 -13.67
N ILE A 35 12.10 -4.92 -14.25
CA ILE A 35 11.90 -6.29 -13.77
C ILE A 35 13.19 -7.15 -13.79
N GLY A 36 14.10 -6.91 -14.72
CA GLY A 36 15.39 -7.62 -14.78
C GLY A 36 16.24 -7.41 -13.53
N HIS A 37 16.24 -6.18 -12.95
CA HIS A 37 16.90 -5.89 -11.69
C HIS A 37 16.24 -6.65 -10.53
N VAL A 38 14.92 -6.64 -10.46
CA VAL A 38 14.16 -7.33 -9.40
C VAL A 38 14.40 -8.85 -9.44
N VAL A 39 14.32 -9.46 -10.63
CA VAL A 39 14.60 -10.90 -10.81
C VAL A 39 16.03 -11.25 -10.39
N ARG A 40 17.01 -10.42 -10.76
CA ARG A 40 18.42 -10.64 -10.39
C ARG A 40 18.63 -10.56 -8.89
N ALA A 41 18.03 -9.59 -8.20
CA ALA A 41 18.09 -9.47 -6.74
C ALA A 41 17.41 -10.66 -6.05
N ALA A 42 16.24 -11.08 -6.54
CA ALA A 42 15.53 -12.25 -6.03
C ALA A 42 16.36 -13.53 -6.13
N GLN A 43 16.96 -13.79 -7.30
CA GLN A 43 17.85 -14.94 -7.51
C GLN A 43 19.05 -14.93 -6.57
N ALA A 44 19.70 -13.77 -6.45
CA ALA A 44 20.84 -13.61 -5.58
C ALA A 44 20.46 -13.87 -4.10
N GLY A 45 19.34 -13.32 -3.61
CA GLY A 45 18.85 -13.52 -2.26
C GLY A 45 18.52 -14.98 -1.97
N LEU A 46 17.80 -15.65 -2.87
CA LEU A 46 17.46 -17.06 -2.72
C LEU A 46 18.71 -17.94 -2.60
N VAL A 47 19.70 -17.74 -3.45
CA VAL A 47 20.93 -18.57 -3.46
C VAL A 47 21.85 -18.21 -2.32
N GLN A 48 21.95 -16.94 -1.93
CA GLN A 48 22.83 -16.48 -0.87
C GLN A 48 22.36 -16.92 0.52
N TYR A 49 21.06 -16.82 0.82
CA TYR A 49 20.53 -17.02 2.15
C TYR A 49 19.79 -18.35 2.35
N PHE A 50 19.35 -18.97 1.26
CA PHE A 50 18.50 -20.18 1.27
C PHE A 50 19.02 -21.29 0.34
N ALA A 51 20.33 -21.42 0.23
CA ALA A 51 20.99 -22.35 -0.68
C ALA A 51 20.64 -23.84 -0.47
N ASP A 52 20.16 -24.20 0.72
CA ASP A 52 19.80 -25.58 1.06
C ASP A 52 18.31 -25.89 0.77
N LEU A 53 17.52 -24.87 0.38
CA LEU A 53 16.11 -25.01 0.02
C LEU A 53 15.94 -25.14 -1.52
N ARG A 54 14.76 -25.57 -1.94
CA ARG A 54 14.35 -25.60 -3.34
C ARG A 54 13.69 -24.27 -3.72
N PRO A 55 14.42 -23.34 -4.35
CA PRO A 55 13.93 -22.03 -4.66
C PRO A 55 13.22 -21.98 -6.01
N VAL A 56 12.20 -21.13 -6.11
CA VAL A 56 11.55 -20.78 -7.36
C VAL A 56 11.26 -19.27 -7.43
N VAL A 57 11.48 -18.67 -8.59
CA VAL A 57 11.02 -17.31 -8.92
C VAL A 57 9.88 -17.42 -9.91
N VAL A 58 8.71 -16.89 -9.54
CA VAL A 58 7.51 -16.90 -10.37
C VAL A 58 7.09 -15.46 -10.66
N ASN A 59 7.12 -15.09 -11.91
CA ASN A 59 6.53 -13.85 -12.39
C ASN A 59 5.08 -14.11 -12.81
N SER A 60 4.15 -13.35 -12.24
CA SER A 60 2.74 -13.36 -12.61
C SER A 60 2.43 -12.07 -13.39
N ASP A 61 2.32 -12.20 -14.70
CA ASP A 61 2.27 -11.07 -15.63
C ASP A 61 0.87 -10.77 -16.14
N GLY A 62 0.48 -9.49 -16.15
CA GLY A 62 -0.82 -8.99 -16.56
C GLY A 62 -1.06 -8.93 -18.08
N GLY A 63 -0.27 -9.66 -18.87
CA GLY A 63 -0.37 -9.64 -20.32
C GLY A 63 0.41 -8.48 -20.96
N SER A 64 1.60 -8.20 -20.43
CA SER A 64 2.51 -7.17 -20.94
C SER A 64 2.86 -7.39 -22.42
N GLN A 65 2.94 -6.29 -23.15
CA GLN A 65 3.28 -6.27 -24.58
C GLN A 65 4.67 -5.65 -24.85
N ASP A 66 5.38 -5.23 -23.79
CA ASP A 66 6.66 -4.50 -23.84
C ASP A 66 7.90 -5.40 -23.68
N GLY A 67 7.75 -6.72 -23.64
CA GLY A 67 8.87 -7.62 -23.43
C GLY A 67 9.16 -7.98 -21.97
N THR A 68 8.36 -7.52 -20.99
CA THR A 68 8.50 -7.84 -19.56
C THR A 68 8.75 -9.33 -19.32
N GLN A 69 7.92 -10.21 -19.89
CA GLN A 69 8.03 -11.66 -19.70
C GLN A 69 9.34 -12.23 -20.25
N ARG A 70 9.78 -11.73 -21.42
CA ARG A 70 11.05 -12.13 -22.03
C ARG A 70 12.23 -11.77 -21.12
N VAL A 71 12.25 -10.55 -20.59
CA VAL A 71 13.31 -10.11 -19.65
C VAL A 71 13.38 -11.02 -18.42
N VAL A 72 12.25 -11.43 -17.85
CA VAL A 72 12.24 -12.37 -16.69
C VAL A 72 12.95 -13.67 -17.03
N VAL A 73 12.66 -14.26 -18.18
CA VAL A 73 13.22 -15.57 -18.58
C VAL A 73 14.70 -15.45 -18.98
N GLU A 74 15.08 -14.38 -19.68
CA GLU A 74 16.44 -14.15 -20.17
C GLU A 74 17.40 -13.57 -19.12
N THR A 75 16.89 -13.03 -18.00
CA THR A 75 17.75 -12.45 -16.95
C THR A 75 18.64 -13.51 -16.32
N GLU A 76 19.94 -13.42 -16.56
CA GLU A 76 20.92 -14.28 -15.93
C GLU A 76 21.19 -13.87 -14.47
N PRO A 77 21.45 -14.86 -13.58
CA PRO A 77 21.88 -14.56 -12.21
C PRO A 77 23.26 -13.90 -12.21
N PRO A 78 23.63 -13.18 -11.15
CA PRO A 78 25.00 -12.68 -11.01
C PRO A 78 26.04 -13.84 -10.98
N ASP A 79 27.26 -13.61 -11.51
CA ASP A 79 28.33 -14.60 -11.62
C ASP A 79 28.63 -15.38 -10.34
N TYR A 80 28.57 -14.71 -9.18
CA TYR A 80 28.80 -15.37 -7.89
C TYR A 80 27.70 -16.38 -7.53
N VAL A 81 26.48 -16.14 -7.98
CA VAL A 81 25.33 -17.05 -7.80
C VAL A 81 25.54 -18.31 -8.63
N GLU A 82 26.00 -18.17 -9.85
CA GLU A 82 26.33 -19.32 -10.71
C GLU A 82 27.40 -20.20 -10.08
N ARG A 83 28.44 -19.60 -9.49
CA ARG A 83 29.48 -20.34 -8.79
C ARG A 83 28.95 -21.13 -7.59
N ILE A 84 28.02 -20.56 -6.81
CA ILE A 84 27.38 -21.26 -5.69
C ILE A 84 26.54 -22.43 -6.21
N LEU A 85 25.78 -22.25 -7.28
CA LEU A 85 24.96 -23.30 -7.90
C LEU A 85 25.82 -24.45 -8.46
N LEU A 86 27.01 -24.16 -8.99
CA LEU A 86 27.96 -25.19 -9.47
C LEU A 86 28.49 -26.06 -8.33
N VAL A 87 28.70 -25.48 -7.14
CA VAL A 87 29.20 -26.18 -5.96
C VAL A 87 28.07 -26.97 -5.25
N ARG A 88 26.82 -26.53 -5.37
CA ARG A 88 25.64 -27.13 -4.72
C ARG A 88 24.57 -27.50 -5.76
N PRO A 89 24.77 -28.50 -6.61
CA PRO A 89 23.91 -28.78 -7.75
C PRO A 89 22.52 -29.33 -7.42
N ARG A 90 22.21 -29.60 -6.15
CA ARG A 90 20.90 -30.16 -5.73
C ARG A 90 19.75 -29.16 -5.84
N ASN A 91 20.05 -27.87 -5.81
CA ASN A 91 19.03 -26.82 -5.72
C ASN A 91 19.02 -25.97 -6.99
N ARG A 92 18.47 -26.53 -8.07
CA ARG A 92 18.25 -25.75 -9.30
C ARG A 92 17.28 -24.63 -9.03
N LEU A 93 17.75 -23.39 -9.18
CA LEU A 93 16.88 -22.22 -9.20
C LEU A 93 16.01 -22.27 -10.48
N THR A 94 14.72 -22.39 -10.31
CA THR A 94 13.75 -22.35 -11.41
C THR A 94 13.16 -20.95 -11.55
N ARG A 95 13.05 -20.45 -12.77
CA ARG A 95 12.39 -19.20 -13.12
C ARG A 95 11.25 -19.45 -14.07
N VAL A 96 10.12 -18.81 -13.83
CA VAL A 96 8.94 -18.95 -14.67
C VAL A 96 8.28 -17.59 -14.82
N SER A 97 7.85 -17.27 -16.04
CA SER A 97 6.96 -16.13 -16.29
C SER A 97 5.64 -16.66 -16.85
N LEU A 98 4.55 -16.34 -16.19
CA LEU A 98 3.22 -16.85 -16.49
C LEU A 98 2.23 -15.69 -16.60
N SER A 99 1.34 -15.75 -17.58
CA SER A 99 0.21 -14.82 -17.62
C SER A 99 -0.90 -15.30 -16.69
N TYR A 100 -1.40 -14.43 -15.86
CA TYR A 100 -2.49 -14.75 -14.96
C TYR A 100 -3.87 -14.53 -15.61
N PRO A 101 -4.87 -15.34 -15.27
CA PRO A 101 -6.24 -15.10 -15.70
C PRO A 101 -6.84 -13.89 -14.94
N ALA A 102 -7.74 -13.17 -15.60
CA ALA A 102 -8.57 -12.20 -14.91
C ALA A 102 -9.47 -12.92 -13.86
N VAL A 103 -9.69 -12.30 -12.71
CA VAL A 103 -10.64 -12.77 -11.70
C VAL A 103 -11.98 -12.12 -12.00
N ASP A 104 -12.97 -12.91 -12.36
CA ASP A 104 -14.31 -12.45 -12.79
C ASP A 104 -14.27 -11.31 -13.83
N GLY A 105 -13.32 -11.42 -14.78
CA GLY A 105 -13.09 -10.41 -15.81
C GLY A 105 -12.25 -9.21 -15.36
N VAL A 106 -11.77 -9.18 -14.11
CA VAL A 106 -10.94 -8.10 -13.56
C VAL A 106 -9.48 -8.49 -13.56
N SER A 107 -8.64 -7.70 -14.23
CA SER A 107 -7.18 -7.79 -14.19
C SER A 107 -6.61 -6.75 -13.23
N GLY A 108 -5.52 -7.10 -12.52
CA GLY A 108 -4.85 -6.19 -11.61
C GLY A 108 -3.83 -6.89 -10.72
N LYS A 109 -3.20 -6.13 -9.82
CA LYS A 109 -2.18 -6.65 -8.89
C LYS A 109 -2.73 -7.82 -8.04
N GLY A 110 -3.97 -7.68 -7.54
CA GLY A 110 -4.60 -8.72 -6.75
C GLY A 110 -4.85 -10.02 -7.54
N ALA A 111 -5.29 -9.93 -8.79
CA ALA A 111 -5.46 -11.11 -9.65
C ALA A 111 -4.11 -11.82 -9.91
N ALA A 112 -3.01 -11.05 -10.07
CA ALA A 112 -1.66 -11.58 -10.16
C ALA A 112 -1.25 -12.31 -8.88
N LEU A 113 -1.49 -11.71 -7.71
CA LEU A 113 -1.16 -12.30 -6.40
C LEU A 113 -2.00 -13.54 -6.10
N ARG A 114 -3.28 -13.55 -6.45
CA ARG A 114 -4.13 -14.74 -6.33
C ARG A 114 -3.53 -15.92 -7.08
N THR A 115 -3.05 -15.70 -8.29
CA THR A 115 -2.36 -16.74 -9.06
C THR A 115 -1.09 -17.23 -8.35
N LEU A 116 -0.32 -16.31 -7.76
CA LEU A 116 0.89 -16.66 -6.98
C LEU A 116 0.54 -17.49 -5.74
N PHE A 117 -0.52 -17.16 -4.99
CA PHE A 117 -0.96 -17.96 -3.84
C PHE A 117 -1.38 -19.36 -4.25
N LEU A 118 -2.14 -19.51 -5.34
CA LEU A 118 -2.52 -20.83 -5.85
C LEU A 118 -1.30 -21.66 -6.27
N ILE A 119 -0.33 -21.06 -6.96
CA ILE A 119 0.91 -21.73 -7.36
C ILE A 119 1.73 -22.13 -6.12
N ALA A 120 1.90 -21.22 -5.16
CA ALA A 120 2.66 -21.46 -3.94
C ALA A 120 2.07 -22.60 -3.12
N ARG A 121 0.75 -22.66 -2.99
CA ARG A 121 0.03 -23.75 -2.32
C ARG A 121 0.26 -25.09 -3.02
N GLU A 122 0.11 -25.15 -4.33
CA GLU A 122 0.30 -26.38 -5.11
C GLU A 122 1.74 -26.89 -5.08
N LEU A 123 2.73 -25.98 -5.08
CA LEU A 123 4.14 -26.31 -4.92
C LEU A 123 4.54 -26.63 -3.48
N LYS A 124 3.61 -26.49 -2.51
CA LYS A 124 3.82 -26.72 -1.06
C LYS A 124 4.94 -25.83 -0.49
N VAL A 125 4.91 -24.56 -0.88
CA VAL A 125 5.89 -23.56 -0.45
C VAL A 125 5.74 -23.29 1.05
N GLN A 126 6.86 -23.26 1.78
CA GLN A 126 6.89 -22.92 3.20
C GLN A 126 6.89 -21.40 3.43
N ALA A 127 7.55 -20.65 2.53
CA ALA A 127 7.57 -19.20 2.56
C ALA A 127 7.45 -18.61 1.14
N LEU A 128 6.49 -17.72 0.96
CA LEU A 128 6.34 -16.89 -0.23
C LEU A 128 6.81 -15.48 0.09
N VAL A 129 7.72 -14.96 -0.71
CA VAL A 129 8.10 -13.54 -0.72
C VAL A 129 7.44 -12.90 -1.95
N VAL A 130 6.63 -11.87 -1.75
CA VAL A 130 6.10 -11.03 -2.82
C VAL A 130 6.94 -9.78 -2.92
N VAL A 131 7.31 -9.36 -4.13
CA VAL A 131 8.01 -8.09 -4.40
C VAL A 131 7.45 -7.40 -5.63
N ASP A 132 7.34 -6.08 -5.56
CA ASP A 132 6.90 -5.26 -6.69
C ASP A 132 7.92 -5.33 -7.86
N SER A 133 7.44 -5.26 -9.09
CA SER A 133 8.26 -5.40 -10.31
C SER A 133 8.97 -4.12 -10.78
N ASP A 134 8.63 -2.97 -10.18
CA ASP A 134 9.16 -1.64 -10.53
C ASP A 134 10.24 -1.13 -9.56
N LEU A 135 10.72 -1.99 -8.66
CA LEU A 135 11.72 -1.64 -7.65
C LEU A 135 13.10 -1.41 -8.27
N ARG A 136 13.72 -0.28 -7.88
CA ARG A 136 15.10 0.09 -8.22
C ARG A 136 16.07 -0.09 -7.06
N SER A 137 15.55 -0.23 -5.83
CA SER A 137 16.34 -0.32 -4.59
C SER A 137 16.42 -1.71 -3.99
N ILE A 138 15.73 -2.70 -4.54
CA ILE A 138 15.73 -4.06 -4.01
C ILE A 138 17.15 -4.66 -4.05
N GLY A 139 17.58 -5.20 -2.91
CA GLY A 139 18.81 -5.99 -2.78
C GLY A 139 18.51 -7.45 -2.40
N PRO A 140 19.51 -8.33 -2.49
CA PRO A 140 19.37 -9.74 -2.13
C PRO A 140 18.91 -9.95 -0.69
N GLU A 141 19.30 -9.08 0.23
CA GLU A 141 18.93 -9.11 1.64
C GLU A 141 17.43 -8.93 1.92
N TRP A 142 16.67 -8.32 0.97
CA TRP A 142 15.21 -8.21 1.13
C TRP A 142 14.56 -9.60 1.20
N ILE A 143 15.08 -10.55 0.41
CA ILE A 143 14.55 -11.92 0.40
C ILE A 143 14.80 -12.61 1.74
N GLU A 144 15.97 -12.39 2.36
CA GLU A 144 16.27 -12.91 3.69
C GLU A 144 15.38 -12.26 4.76
N LEU A 145 15.22 -10.94 4.71
CA LEU A 145 14.45 -10.19 5.70
C LEU A 145 12.94 -10.50 5.63
N LEU A 146 12.41 -10.85 4.45
CA LEU A 146 11.00 -11.20 4.27
C LEU A 146 10.71 -12.69 4.51
N ALA A 147 11.63 -13.60 4.15
CA ALA A 147 11.43 -15.04 4.32
C ALA A 147 11.99 -15.59 5.64
N GLY A 148 13.06 -15.00 6.14
CA GLY A 148 13.76 -15.47 7.35
C GLY A 148 12.87 -15.53 8.60
N PRO A 149 12.11 -14.49 8.92
CA PRO A 149 11.18 -14.52 10.06
C PRO A 149 10.13 -15.63 9.96
N ILE A 150 9.69 -15.99 8.77
CA ILE A 150 8.75 -17.10 8.54
C ILE A 150 9.45 -18.43 8.75
N LEU A 151 10.55 -18.68 8.04
CA LEU A 151 11.22 -19.97 8.01
C LEU A 151 11.94 -20.33 9.34
N LYS A 152 12.34 -19.32 10.12
CA LYS A 152 13.17 -19.49 11.33
C LYS A 152 12.54 -18.87 12.58
N GLY A 153 11.61 -17.92 12.43
CA GLY A 153 11.06 -17.10 13.52
C GLY A 153 9.64 -17.45 13.93
N GLY A 154 8.93 -18.30 13.17
CA GLY A 154 7.55 -18.68 13.48
C GLY A 154 6.53 -17.57 13.22
N TYR A 155 6.83 -16.62 12.33
CA TYR A 155 5.88 -15.62 11.86
C TYR A 155 5.15 -16.09 10.62
N ASP A 156 3.93 -15.57 10.43
CA ASP A 156 3.08 -15.90 9.29
C ASP A 156 3.04 -14.78 8.26
N PHE A 157 3.17 -13.54 8.71
CA PHE A 157 3.14 -12.37 7.85
C PHE A 157 4.27 -11.39 8.19
N VAL A 158 5.03 -11.01 7.17
CA VAL A 158 6.09 -10.02 7.30
C VAL A 158 5.74 -8.82 6.44
N ALA A 159 5.40 -7.70 7.09
CA ALA A 159 5.15 -6.43 6.41
C ALA A 159 6.45 -5.64 6.22
N PRO A 160 6.58 -4.86 5.15
CA PRO A 160 7.77 -4.06 4.94
C PRO A 160 7.80 -2.83 5.86
N LEU A 161 9.00 -2.38 6.18
CA LEU A 161 9.27 -1.11 6.84
C LEU A 161 10.36 -0.38 6.06
N TYR A 162 9.96 0.65 5.30
CA TYR A 162 10.86 1.42 4.45
C TYR A 162 11.19 2.78 5.01
N ALA A 163 12.38 3.27 4.68
CA ALA A 163 12.65 4.69 4.64
C ALA A 163 12.06 5.27 3.34
N ARG A 164 11.14 6.23 3.47
CA ARG A 164 10.48 6.90 2.34
C ARG A 164 10.64 8.41 2.45
N HIS A 165 10.54 9.10 1.31
CA HIS A 165 10.36 10.55 1.35
C HIS A 165 9.08 10.87 2.16
N LYS A 166 9.11 11.92 2.99
CA LYS A 166 8.00 12.29 3.89
C LYS A 166 6.65 12.52 3.18
N TRP A 167 6.66 12.75 1.88
CA TRP A 167 5.48 12.94 1.04
C TRP A 167 5.16 11.72 0.17
N ASP A 168 5.95 10.66 0.26
CA ASP A 168 5.61 9.39 -0.37
C ASP A 168 4.70 8.55 0.54
N GLY A 169 3.85 7.70 -0.07
CA GLY A 169 2.95 6.84 0.67
C GLY A 169 1.82 7.59 1.42
N THR A 170 1.30 8.67 0.85
CA THR A 170 0.27 9.51 1.49
C THR A 170 -1.00 8.74 1.87
N ILE A 171 -1.41 7.72 1.11
CA ILE A 171 -2.54 6.83 1.47
C ILE A 171 -2.18 6.05 2.75
N THR A 172 -0.96 5.53 2.83
CA THR A 172 -0.47 4.85 4.03
C THR A 172 -0.48 5.79 5.22
N ASN A 173 0.15 6.95 5.06
CA ASN A 173 0.36 7.90 6.15
C ASN A 173 -0.94 8.48 6.70
N THR A 174 -1.94 8.73 5.84
CA THR A 174 -3.15 9.44 6.24
C THR A 174 -4.35 8.53 6.50
N VAL A 175 -4.42 7.35 5.90
CA VAL A 175 -5.59 6.46 6.01
C VAL A 175 -5.23 5.10 6.57
N THR A 176 -4.44 4.30 5.84
CA THR A 176 -4.35 2.87 6.18
C THR A 176 -3.58 2.62 7.47
N TYR A 177 -2.46 3.28 7.71
CA TYR A 177 -1.72 3.12 8.96
C TYR A 177 -2.50 3.61 10.19
N PRO A 178 -2.98 4.87 10.25
CA PRO A 178 -3.68 5.34 11.43
C PRO A 178 -4.97 4.57 11.71
N LEU A 179 -5.74 4.20 10.68
CA LEU A 179 -6.99 3.47 10.87
C LEU A 179 -6.75 2.01 11.30
N THR A 180 -5.87 1.26 10.60
CA THR A 180 -5.61 -0.13 10.96
C THR A 180 -4.97 -0.26 12.35
N ARG A 181 -4.06 0.65 12.70
CA ARG A 181 -3.49 0.74 14.03
C ARG A 181 -4.56 0.96 15.10
N ALA A 182 -5.44 1.92 14.91
CA ALA A 182 -6.50 2.19 15.86
C ALA A 182 -7.53 1.07 15.94
N LEU A 183 -7.92 0.47 14.81
CA LEU A 183 -8.89 -0.61 14.79
C LEU A 183 -8.30 -1.90 15.39
N TYR A 184 -7.19 -2.39 14.87
CA TYR A 184 -6.70 -3.74 15.18
C TYR A 184 -5.60 -3.78 16.25
N GLY A 185 -5.11 -2.65 16.72
CA GLY A 185 -4.18 -2.58 17.83
C GLY A 185 -2.73 -3.00 17.51
N LEU A 186 -2.36 -3.13 16.23
CA LEU A 186 -0.99 -3.44 15.81
C LEU A 186 -0.38 -2.27 15.03
N ARG A 187 0.85 -1.87 15.40
CA ARG A 187 1.59 -0.79 14.75
C ARG A 187 2.37 -1.32 13.56
N ILE A 188 1.64 -1.73 12.51
CA ILE A 188 2.24 -2.09 11.23
C ILE A 188 2.35 -0.81 10.41
N ARG A 189 3.56 -0.24 10.33
CA ARG A 189 3.78 1.12 9.80
C ARG A 189 3.39 1.25 8.32
N GLN A 190 3.54 0.19 7.54
CA GLN A 190 3.27 0.21 6.10
C GLN A 190 2.40 -0.98 5.67
N PRO A 191 1.10 -0.98 6.05
CA PRO A 191 0.19 -2.11 5.80
C PRO A 191 -0.13 -2.33 4.32
N ILE A 192 0.23 -1.40 3.43
CA ILE A 192 0.09 -1.47 1.98
C ILE A 192 1.45 -1.25 1.29
N GLY A 193 2.49 -1.86 1.83
CA GLY A 193 3.86 -1.61 1.36
C GLY A 193 4.23 -2.26 0.03
N GLY A 194 3.50 -3.26 -0.43
CA GLY A 194 3.70 -3.91 -1.72
C GLY A 194 4.61 -5.14 -1.69
N ASP A 195 5.51 -5.23 -0.71
CA ASP A 195 6.49 -6.31 -0.59
C ASP A 195 6.27 -7.05 0.75
N PHE A 196 6.02 -8.35 0.71
CA PHE A 196 5.56 -9.10 1.88
C PHE A 196 6.20 -10.48 1.96
N GLY A 197 6.34 -11.01 3.19
CA GLY A 197 6.58 -12.41 3.45
C GLY A 197 5.30 -13.10 3.94
N VAL A 198 5.01 -14.31 3.45
CA VAL A 198 3.76 -15.05 3.74
C VAL A 198 4.07 -16.52 4.02
N SER A 199 3.57 -17.06 5.15
CA SER A 199 3.74 -18.47 5.54
C SER A 199 2.86 -19.41 4.72
N ALA A 200 3.12 -20.71 4.80
CA ALA A 200 2.33 -21.75 4.17
C ALA A 200 0.86 -21.73 4.63
N ASP A 201 0.62 -21.53 5.91
CA ASP A 201 -0.73 -21.51 6.49
C ASP A 201 -1.51 -20.29 5.98
N LEU A 202 -0.87 -19.13 5.93
CA LEU A 202 -1.49 -17.91 5.42
C LEU A 202 -1.66 -17.94 3.88
N ILE A 203 -0.75 -18.60 3.14
CA ILE A 203 -0.94 -18.87 1.70
C ILE A 203 -2.21 -19.72 1.48
N ALA A 204 -2.43 -20.74 2.29
CA ALA A 204 -3.61 -21.59 2.20
C ALA A 204 -4.88 -20.78 2.48
N GLU A 205 -4.88 -19.97 3.56
CA GLU A 205 -5.99 -19.07 3.90
C GLU A 205 -6.32 -18.14 2.72
N TYR A 206 -5.34 -17.41 2.17
CA TYR A 206 -5.56 -16.50 1.04
C TYR A 206 -6.07 -17.22 -0.21
N ALA A 207 -5.58 -18.42 -0.48
CA ALA A 207 -5.98 -19.20 -1.65
C ALA A 207 -7.41 -19.78 -1.54
N GLU A 208 -7.92 -19.99 -0.32
CA GLU A 208 -9.23 -20.59 -0.05
C GLU A 208 -10.36 -19.57 0.07
N ARG A 209 -10.03 -18.33 0.40
CA ARG A 209 -11.04 -17.27 0.56
C ARG A 209 -11.82 -17.04 -0.74
N ASP A 210 -13.06 -16.60 -0.59
CA ASP A 210 -14.02 -16.34 -1.66
C ASP A 210 -14.40 -14.85 -1.83
N ASP A 211 -13.86 -13.98 -0.95
CA ASP A 211 -14.13 -12.53 -0.92
C ASP A 211 -13.22 -11.71 -1.89
N TRP A 212 -12.85 -12.30 -3.01
CA TRP A 212 -12.08 -11.67 -4.09
C TRP A 212 -12.97 -10.79 -4.97
N ASP A 213 -13.31 -9.59 -4.49
CA ASP A 213 -14.04 -8.59 -5.27
C ASP A 213 -13.16 -7.85 -6.29
N ALA A 214 -13.77 -6.86 -6.96
CA ALA A 214 -13.07 -6.09 -7.98
C ALA A 214 -11.93 -5.22 -7.41
N GLU A 215 -12.06 -4.71 -6.20
CA GLU A 215 -11.08 -3.85 -5.54
C GLU A 215 -9.90 -4.68 -5.02
N VAL A 216 -10.16 -5.84 -4.38
CA VAL A 216 -9.13 -6.79 -3.96
C VAL A 216 -8.38 -7.36 -5.16
N SER A 217 -9.07 -7.62 -6.27
CA SER A 217 -8.43 -8.08 -7.52
C SER A 217 -7.50 -7.02 -8.15
N ARG A 218 -7.52 -5.79 -7.65
CA ARG A 218 -6.66 -4.67 -8.06
C ARG A 218 -5.73 -4.24 -6.92
N PHE A 219 -5.72 -2.95 -6.55
CA PHE A 219 -4.84 -2.39 -5.52
C PHE A 219 -5.34 -2.54 -4.08
N GLY A 220 -6.58 -2.99 -3.86
CA GLY A 220 -7.09 -3.34 -2.53
C GLY A 220 -6.41 -4.55 -1.90
N ILE A 221 -5.65 -5.33 -2.68
CA ILE A 221 -5.04 -6.59 -2.23
C ILE A 221 -4.06 -6.42 -1.07
N ASP A 222 -3.24 -5.37 -1.07
CA ASP A 222 -2.20 -5.20 -0.04
C ASP A 222 -2.85 -5.05 1.35
N ILE A 223 -3.88 -4.21 1.47
CA ILE A 223 -4.58 -4.02 2.75
C ILE A 223 -5.45 -5.23 3.11
N TRP A 224 -6.01 -5.92 2.12
CA TRP A 224 -6.75 -7.16 2.34
C TRP A 224 -5.84 -8.24 2.93
N MET A 225 -4.63 -8.43 2.39
CA MET A 225 -3.63 -9.37 2.93
C MET A 225 -3.27 -9.04 4.38
N THR A 226 -2.90 -7.80 4.64
CA THR A 226 -2.49 -7.34 5.97
C THR A 226 -3.62 -7.49 6.98
N THR A 227 -4.83 -7.03 6.63
CA THR A 227 -5.98 -7.09 7.53
C THR A 227 -6.42 -8.53 7.78
N THR A 228 -6.44 -9.39 6.76
CA THR A 228 -6.76 -10.82 6.91
C THR A 228 -5.77 -11.51 7.86
N ALA A 229 -4.47 -11.24 7.73
CA ALA A 229 -3.47 -11.78 8.63
C ALA A 229 -3.70 -11.35 10.08
N ILE A 230 -3.95 -10.06 10.31
CA ILE A 230 -4.22 -9.51 11.66
C ILE A 230 -5.51 -10.07 12.23
N ALA A 231 -6.61 -9.98 11.51
CA ALA A 231 -7.93 -10.42 11.96
C ALA A 231 -8.01 -11.93 12.16
N GLY A 232 -7.24 -12.70 11.39
CA GLY A 232 -7.07 -14.14 11.56
C GLY A 232 -6.22 -14.54 12.77
N GLY A 233 -5.56 -13.60 13.45
CA GLY A 233 -4.71 -13.87 14.62
C GLY A 233 -3.35 -14.49 14.25
N TYR A 234 -2.92 -14.35 13.00
CA TYR A 234 -1.60 -14.79 12.54
C TYR A 234 -0.47 -13.98 13.17
N ALA A 235 0.69 -14.60 13.33
CA ALA A 235 1.87 -13.94 13.90
C ALA A 235 2.47 -12.97 12.87
N VAL A 236 2.49 -11.67 13.21
CA VAL A 236 2.93 -10.59 12.31
C VAL A 236 4.21 -9.94 12.82
N CYS A 237 5.14 -9.63 11.91
CA CYS A 237 6.30 -8.78 12.17
C CYS A 237 6.57 -7.85 10.99
N GLN A 238 7.59 -7.01 11.10
CA GLN A 238 8.03 -6.09 10.06
C GLN A 238 9.48 -6.36 9.65
N ALA A 239 9.84 -6.02 8.42
CA ALA A 239 11.20 -6.09 7.89
C ALA A 239 11.70 -4.71 7.45
N ARG A 240 12.84 -4.24 8.02
CA ARG A 240 13.50 -2.99 7.63
C ARG A 240 14.24 -3.19 6.30
N LEU A 241 13.62 -2.76 5.22
CA LEU A 241 14.11 -2.98 3.86
C LEU A 241 14.96 -1.81 3.31
N GLY A 242 15.15 -0.74 4.09
CA GLY A 242 15.85 0.46 3.64
C GLY A 242 14.97 1.37 2.79
N ALA A 243 15.56 2.08 1.84
CA ALA A 243 14.79 2.98 0.97
C ALA A 243 13.94 2.19 -0.05
N LYS A 244 12.68 2.58 -0.23
CA LYS A 244 11.88 2.14 -1.38
C LYS A 244 12.01 3.17 -2.51
N VAL A 245 12.68 2.78 -3.58
CA VAL A 245 12.84 3.60 -4.80
C VAL A 245 12.11 2.92 -5.95
N HIS A 246 11.11 3.60 -6.46
CA HIS A 246 10.33 3.25 -7.65
C HIS A 246 10.03 4.54 -8.43
N ASP A 247 9.37 4.45 -9.56
CA ASP A 247 8.96 5.65 -10.28
C ASP A 247 7.96 6.46 -9.42
N PRO A 248 8.19 7.78 -9.24
CA PRO A 248 7.37 8.62 -8.36
C PRO A 248 5.93 8.69 -8.86
N LYS A 249 4.97 8.70 -7.92
CA LYS A 249 3.53 8.85 -8.21
C LYS A 249 3.02 10.13 -7.56
N ASP A 250 2.44 11.01 -8.36
CA ASP A 250 1.82 12.26 -7.89
C ASP A 250 0.43 11.95 -7.27
N PRO A 251 0.20 12.30 -5.99
CA PRO A 251 -1.10 12.10 -5.35
C PRO A 251 -2.28 12.69 -6.10
N GLY A 252 -2.11 13.85 -6.73
CA GLY A 252 -3.17 14.54 -7.43
C GLY A 252 -3.45 14.02 -8.85
N ALA A 253 -2.48 13.35 -9.50
CA ALA A 253 -2.62 12.86 -10.87
C ALA A 253 -2.77 11.34 -10.94
N ASP A 254 -1.94 10.60 -10.17
CA ASP A 254 -1.72 9.18 -10.40
C ASP A 254 -2.43 8.28 -9.36
N LEU A 255 -2.62 8.76 -8.13
CA LEU A 255 -3.11 7.93 -7.04
C LEU A 255 -4.64 7.79 -6.96
N GLY A 256 -5.42 8.55 -7.73
CA GLY A 256 -6.89 8.55 -7.64
C GLY A 256 -7.54 7.16 -7.75
N PRO A 257 -7.23 6.34 -8.77
CA PRO A 257 -7.76 4.99 -8.87
C PRO A 257 -7.30 4.07 -7.73
N MET A 258 -6.01 4.12 -7.36
CA MET A 258 -5.44 3.34 -6.26
C MET A 258 -6.09 3.73 -4.92
N PHE A 259 -6.22 5.03 -4.64
CA PHE A 259 -6.87 5.53 -3.44
C PHE A 259 -8.28 4.94 -3.27
N ARG A 260 -9.12 5.04 -4.32
CA ARG A 260 -10.50 4.54 -4.27
C ARG A 260 -10.56 3.04 -3.99
N GLN A 261 -9.71 2.23 -4.63
CA GLN A 261 -9.67 0.79 -4.43
C GLN A 261 -9.19 0.40 -3.04
N VAL A 262 -8.10 1.01 -2.56
CA VAL A 262 -7.58 0.76 -1.22
C VAL A 262 -8.59 1.17 -0.16
N VAL A 263 -9.19 2.36 -0.26
CA VAL A 263 -10.15 2.86 0.73
C VAL A 263 -11.44 2.06 0.72
N ALA A 264 -11.99 1.70 -0.44
CA ALA A 264 -13.17 0.85 -0.52
C ALA A 264 -12.93 -0.50 0.19
N THR A 265 -11.77 -1.12 -0.05
CA THR A 265 -11.37 -2.35 0.63
C THR A 265 -11.21 -2.15 2.14
N VAL A 266 -10.57 -1.05 2.58
CA VAL A 266 -10.43 -0.73 4.01
C VAL A 266 -11.79 -0.59 4.69
N LEU A 267 -12.73 0.13 4.08
CA LEU A 267 -14.08 0.33 4.63
C LEU A 267 -14.84 -1.00 4.76
N ARG A 268 -14.79 -1.84 3.73
CA ARG A 268 -15.41 -3.16 3.75
C ARG A 268 -14.80 -4.04 4.85
N LEU A 269 -13.46 -4.13 4.91
CA LEU A 269 -12.77 -4.92 5.93
C LEU A 269 -13.03 -4.40 7.35
N ALA A 270 -13.20 -3.09 7.54
CA ALA A 270 -13.58 -2.54 8.83
C ALA A 270 -14.98 -2.99 9.25
N VAL A 271 -15.93 -3.11 8.31
CA VAL A 271 -17.28 -3.65 8.57
C VAL A 271 -17.21 -5.15 8.85
N ASP A 272 -16.55 -5.92 7.98
CA ASP A 272 -16.49 -7.39 8.04
C ASP A 272 -15.81 -7.90 9.33
N HIS A 273 -14.88 -7.12 9.89
CA HIS A 273 -14.11 -7.48 11.08
C HIS A 273 -14.48 -6.65 12.33
N ALA A 274 -15.73 -6.16 12.40
CA ALA A 274 -16.17 -5.36 13.54
C ALA A 274 -16.01 -6.09 14.89
N ASP A 275 -16.26 -7.38 14.93
CA ASP A 275 -16.05 -8.26 16.08
C ASP A 275 -14.58 -8.31 16.56
N ARG A 276 -13.62 -8.08 15.66
CA ARG A 276 -12.18 -8.12 15.98
C ARG A 276 -11.66 -6.82 16.57
N TRP A 277 -12.15 -5.69 16.08
CA TRP A 277 -11.62 -4.39 16.52
C TRP A 277 -12.47 -3.68 17.58
N HIS A 278 -13.69 -4.08 17.78
CA HIS A 278 -14.63 -3.43 18.71
C HIS A 278 -14.04 -3.25 20.10
N ASP A 279 -13.41 -4.28 20.66
CA ASP A 279 -12.84 -4.28 22.01
C ASP A 279 -11.38 -3.89 22.10
N VAL A 280 -10.72 -3.58 20.99
CA VAL A 280 -9.34 -3.10 20.98
C VAL A 280 -9.27 -1.69 21.56
N ARG A 281 -8.52 -1.49 22.63
CA ARG A 281 -8.41 -0.21 23.35
C ARG A 281 -7.09 0.50 23.19
N GLN A 282 -6.03 -0.22 22.77
CA GLN A 282 -4.67 0.32 22.61
C GLN A 282 -3.92 -0.43 21.54
N SER A 283 -2.89 0.20 21.01
CA SER A 283 -1.99 -0.42 20.03
C SER A 283 -0.66 -0.82 20.65
N HIS A 284 -0.03 -1.83 20.03
CA HIS A 284 1.26 -2.37 20.41
C HIS A 284 2.20 -2.40 19.22
N ASP A 285 3.50 -2.26 19.50
CA ASP A 285 4.52 -2.46 18.49
C ASP A 285 4.60 -3.94 18.10
N VAL A 286 4.83 -4.19 16.82
CA VAL A 286 5.19 -5.52 16.33
C VAL A 286 6.71 -5.63 16.16
N PRO A 287 7.32 -6.82 16.34
CA PRO A 287 8.75 -6.99 16.13
C PRO A 287 9.18 -6.55 14.74
N ALA A 288 10.36 -5.92 14.65
CA ALA A 288 10.94 -5.47 13.39
C ALA A 288 12.32 -6.07 13.19
N TYR A 289 12.52 -6.78 12.09
CA TYR A 289 13.78 -7.42 11.72
C TYR A 289 14.62 -6.55 10.79
N GLY A 290 15.93 -6.76 10.83
CA GLY A 290 16.88 -5.97 10.05
C GLY A 290 17.37 -4.73 10.79
N PHE A 291 18.38 -4.07 10.21
CA PHE A 291 18.99 -2.88 10.77
C PHE A 291 18.39 -1.63 10.13
N GLU A 292 18.28 -0.59 10.91
CA GLU A 292 17.97 0.73 10.38
C GLU A 292 19.09 1.18 9.46
N ARG A 293 18.75 1.49 8.21
CA ARG A 293 19.69 2.01 7.24
C ARG A 293 19.40 3.48 7.04
N VAL A 294 20.41 4.29 7.18
CA VAL A 294 20.32 5.68 6.73
C VAL A 294 20.13 5.63 5.22
N ALA A 295 18.94 6.03 4.78
CA ALA A 295 18.59 6.10 3.38
C ALA A 295 18.09 7.51 3.10
N ASP A 296 18.61 8.11 2.05
CA ASP A 296 18.15 9.41 1.56
C ASP A 296 17.25 9.16 0.33
N PRO A 297 15.93 9.06 0.53
CA PRO A 297 15.00 8.81 -0.56
C PRO A 297 15.02 10.01 -1.54
N PRO A 298 14.80 9.76 -2.84
CA PRO A 298 14.80 10.83 -3.82
C PRO A 298 13.80 11.93 -3.46
N PRO A 299 14.12 13.21 -3.71
CA PRO A 299 13.22 14.33 -3.44
C PRO A 299 11.94 14.18 -4.26
N LEU A 300 10.81 14.55 -3.64
CA LEU A 300 9.49 14.54 -4.26
C LEU A 300 8.90 15.95 -4.17
N GLU A 301 8.38 16.47 -5.29
CA GLU A 301 7.66 17.74 -5.34
C GLU A 301 6.15 17.46 -5.45
N ILE A 302 5.36 18.19 -4.67
CA ILE A 302 3.90 18.11 -4.71
C ILE A 302 3.33 19.51 -4.92
N ASP A 303 2.49 19.65 -5.92
CA ASP A 303 1.75 20.89 -6.20
C ASP A 303 0.57 21.03 -5.22
N THR A 304 0.84 21.69 -4.10
CA THR A 304 -0.15 21.88 -3.02
C THR A 304 -1.33 22.74 -3.46
N LEU A 305 -1.12 23.78 -4.30
CA LEU A 305 -2.23 24.62 -4.79
C LEU A 305 -3.20 23.80 -5.66
N ARG A 306 -2.68 22.94 -6.50
CA ARG A 306 -3.52 22.03 -7.30
C ARG A 306 -4.34 21.09 -6.41
N LEU A 307 -3.76 20.55 -5.34
CA LEU A 307 -4.48 19.69 -4.40
C LEU A 307 -5.61 20.46 -3.70
N LEU A 308 -5.33 21.67 -3.20
CA LEU A 308 -6.33 22.53 -2.56
C LEU A 308 -7.43 23.00 -3.54
N GLY A 309 -7.07 23.33 -4.78
CA GLY A 309 -8.01 23.67 -5.83
C GLY A 309 -8.97 22.52 -6.13
N SER A 310 -8.44 21.30 -6.29
CA SER A 310 -9.27 20.10 -6.52
C SER A 310 -10.21 19.80 -5.33
N PHE A 311 -9.75 20.01 -4.09
CA PHE A 311 -10.60 19.88 -2.90
C PHE A 311 -11.73 20.94 -2.92
N HIS A 312 -11.42 22.20 -3.20
CA HIS A 312 -12.41 23.27 -3.30
C HIS A 312 -13.44 23.01 -4.40
N GLU A 313 -12.99 22.72 -5.63
CA GLU A 313 -13.87 22.46 -6.77
C GLU A 313 -14.85 21.32 -6.50
N ALA A 314 -14.38 20.24 -5.88
CA ALA A 314 -15.23 19.12 -5.50
C ALA A 314 -16.30 19.54 -4.47
N SER A 315 -16.04 20.48 -3.58
CA SER A 315 -17.00 20.96 -2.59
C SER A 315 -18.23 21.64 -3.24
N LEU A 316 -18.07 22.15 -4.45
CA LEU A 316 -19.16 22.80 -5.19
C LEU A 316 -20.15 21.78 -5.78
N THR A 317 -19.67 20.58 -6.09
CA THR A 317 -20.47 19.54 -6.76
C THR A 317 -20.84 18.37 -5.86
N MET A 318 -20.04 18.09 -4.82
CA MET A 318 -20.20 16.93 -3.94
C MET A 318 -20.74 17.27 -2.54
N ARG A 319 -21.19 18.49 -2.31
CA ARG A 319 -21.71 18.97 -1.02
C ARG A 319 -22.77 18.05 -0.41
N ASP A 320 -23.75 17.64 -1.20
CA ASP A 320 -24.85 16.79 -0.71
C ASP A 320 -24.37 15.37 -0.41
N ALA A 321 -23.44 14.84 -1.20
CA ALA A 321 -22.80 13.55 -0.92
C ALA A 321 -22.04 13.60 0.40
N TRP A 322 -21.24 14.66 0.65
CA TRP A 322 -20.52 14.82 1.91
C TRP A 322 -21.47 14.95 3.12
N ARG A 323 -22.58 15.70 2.97
CA ARG A 323 -23.60 15.81 4.03
C ARG A 323 -24.34 14.50 4.31
N SER A 324 -24.44 13.60 3.33
CA SER A 324 -25.10 12.31 3.51
C SER A 324 -24.22 11.26 4.18
N MET A 325 -22.89 11.33 3.98
CA MET A 325 -21.95 10.33 4.48
C MET A 325 -21.24 10.74 5.78
N LEU A 326 -21.15 12.05 6.08
CA LEU A 326 -20.49 12.58 7.26
C LEU A 326 -21.52 13.00 8.34
N ALA A 327 -21.09 13.00 9.60
CA ALA A 327 -21.88 13.63 10.64
C ALA A 327 -22.08 15.13 10.34
N PRO A 328 -23.23 15.72 10.72
CA PRO A 328 -23.56 17.10 10.33
C PRO A 328 -22.46 18.12 10.69
N ALA A 329 -21.91 18.06 11.88
CA ALA A 329 -20.82 18.95 12.32
C ALA A 329 -19.54 18.74 11.48
N THR A 330 -19.17 17.48 11.22
CA THR A 330 -18.01 17.12 10.39
C THR A 330 -18.19 17.64 8.96
N ALA A 331 -19.36 17.49 8.36
CA ALA A 331 -19.66 17.98 7.02
C ALA A 331 -19.50 19.51 6.90
N GLU A 332 -20.04 20.27 7.85
CA GLU A 332 -19.91 21.73 7.83
C GLU A 332 -18.45 22.19 8.02
N GLU A 333 -17.67 21.52 8.90
CA GLU A 333 -16.23 21.82 9.03
C GLU A 333 -15.47 21.55 7.74
N VAL A 334 -15.75 20.43 7.05
CA VAL A 334 -15.14 20.09 5.75
C VAL A 334 -15.48 21.11 4.69
N LEU A 335 -16.74 21.55 4.62
CA LEU A 335 -17.17 22.58 3.67
C LEU A 335 -16.56 23.95 3.95
N ALA A 336 -16.38 24.31 5.22
CA ALA A 336 -15.70 25.54 5.60
C ALA A 336 -14.21 25.52 5.20
N LEU A 337 -13.53 24.39 5.42
CA LEU A 337 -12.12 24.19 4.98
C LEU A 337 -12.00 24.22 3.45
N ALA A 338 -12.93 23.62 2.73
CA ALA A 338 -12.91 23.66 1.26
C ALA A 338 -13.09 25.09 0.73
N ALA A 339 -13.92 25.90 1.40
CA ALA A 339 -14.07 27.31 1.06
C ALA A 339 -12.80 28.13 1.39
N GLU A 340 -12.10 27.80 2.46
CA GLU A 340 -10.79 28.39 2.79
C GLU A 340 -9.73 28.04 1.73
N ALA A 341 -9.65 26.76 1.35
CA ALA A 341 -8.77 26.31 0.27
C ALA A 341 -9.00 27.08 -1.02
N GLY A 342 -10.27 27.32 -1.41
CA GLY A 342 -10.64 28.12 -2.59
C GLY A 342 -10.10 29.56 -2.49
N ARG A 343 -10.28 30.23 -1.34
CA ARG A 343 -9.74 31.58 -1.16
C ARG A 343 -8.22 31.65 -1.32
N LEU A 344 -7.49 30.66 -0.79
CA LEU A 344 -6.03 30.58 -0.91
C LEU A 344 -5.59 30.39 -2.36
N VAL A 345 -6.32 29.59 -3.13
CA VAL A 345 -6.05 29.39 -4.57
C VAL A 345 -6.30 30.68 -5.35
N ASP A 346 -7.44 31.35 -5.13
CA ASP A 346 -7.79 32.63 -5.78
C ASP A 346 -6.74 33.72 -5.46
N ASP A 347 -6.29 33.80 -4.20
CA ASP A 347 -5.24 34.73 -3.77
C ASP A 347 -3.90 34.44 -4.46
N ALA A 348 -3.56 33.15 -4.65
CA ALA A 348 -2.35 32.74 -5.34
C ALA A 348 -2.40 33.15 -6.83
N ASP A 349 -3.53 32.91 -7.50
CA ASP A 349 -3.73 33.27 -8.91
C ASP A 349 -3.67 34.78 -9.11
N THR A 350 -4.28 35.55 -8.20
CA THR A 350 -4.24 37.02 -8.23
C THR A 350 -2.83 37.56 -8.10
N ARG A 351 -2.03 37.00 -7.18
CA ARG A 351 -0.61 37.39 -6.95
C ARG A 351 0.31 36.91 -8.08
N GLY A 352 0.00 35.76 -8.69
CA GLY A 352 0.72 35.20 -9.84
C GLY A 352 0.47 35.98 -11.14
N GLY A 353 -0.78 36.40 -11.36
CA GLY A 353 -1.21 37.11 -12.58
C GLY A 353 -0.77 38.56 -12.65
N HIS A 354 -0.65 39.28 -11.54
CA HIS A 354 -0.25 40.71 -11.50
C HIS A 354 1.26 40.90 -11.38
N GLY A 355 2.05 39.82 -11.22
CA GLY A 355 3.50 39.87 -11.00
C GLY A 355 4.37 39.65 -12.23
N ALA A 356 3.82 39.60 -13.45
CA ALA A 356 4.59 39.39 -14.69
C ALA A 356 5.70 40.45 -14.97
N ALA A 357 5.77 41.53 -14.18
CA ALA A 357 6.77 42.58 -14.28
C ALA A 357 7.76 42.63 -13.11
N SER A 358 7.67 41.76 -12.10
CA SER A 358 8.61 41.77 -10.99
C SER A 358 9.70 40.73 -11.18
N SER A 359 10.96 41.15 -10.97
CA SER A 359 12.25 40.46 -11.16
C SER A 359 12.49 39.27 -10.21
N ARG A 360 11.47 38.62 -9.68
CA ARG A 360 11.64 37.44 -8.82
C ARG A 360 11.97 36.19 -9.65
N SER A 361 12.99 35.46 -9.25
CA SER A 361 13.32 34.15 -9.83
C SER A 361 12.14 33.17 -9.70
N ALA A 362 12.10 32.12 -10.51
CA ALA A 362 11.08 31.06 -10.39
C ALA A 362 11.05 30.50 -8.95
N ALA A 363 12.19 30.28 -8.32
CA ALA A 363 12.32 29.86 -6.92
C ALA A 363 11.65 30.82 -5.93
N GLY A 364 11.82 32.15 -6.10
CA GLY A 364 11.19 33.15 -5.22
C GLY A 364 9.67 33.25 -5.38
N ARG A 365 9.12 32.86 -6.55
CA ARG A 365 7.65 32.72 -6.74
C ARG A 365 7.11 31.49 -6.05
N THR A 366 7.79 30.36 -6.18
CA THR A 366 7.43 29.10 -5.49
C THR A 366 7.43 29.29 -3.97
N GLU A 367 8.40 30.01 -3.41
CA GLU A 367 8.47 30.27 -1.97
C GLU A 367 7.35 31.20 -1.49
N ALA A 368 7.04 32.27 -2.23
CA ALA A 368 5.93 33.18 -1.89
C ALA A 368 4.56 32.49 -1.96
N LEU A 369 4.33 31.60 -2.92
CA LEU A 369 3.12 30.80 -3.02
C LEU A 369 3.01 29.76 -1.90
N ALA A 370 4.13 29.19 -1.51
CA ALA A 370 4.18 28.26 -0.40
C ALA A 370 3.90 28.91 0.97
N ASP A 371 4.34 30.15 1.17
CA ASP A 371 4.03 30.91 2.38
C ASP A 371 2.52 31.28 2.44
N LEU A 372 1.89 31.49 1.28
CA LEU A 372 0.45 31.75 1.20
C LEU A 372 -0.38 30.55 1.69
N VAL A 373 -0.01 29.33 1.29
CA VAL A 373 -0.72 28.11 1.73
C VAL A 373 -0.29 27.64 3.11
N ALA A 374 0.76 28.24 3.72
CA ALA A 374 1.25 27.86 5.04
C ALA A 374 0.22 28.04 6.18
N ALA A 375 -0.82 28.84 5.95
CA ALA A 375 -1.93 29.02 6.89
C ALA A 375 -2.99 27.90 6.80
N PHE A 376 -2.99 27.10 5.73
CA PHE A 376 -3.98 26.03 5.58
C PHE A 376 -3.69 24.88 6.54
N SER A 377 -4.67 24.56 7.39
CA SER A 377 -4.55 23.48 8.38
C SER A 377 -5.79 22.60 8.38
N PHE A 378 -5.59 21.34 8.02
CA PHE A 378 -6.60 20.30 8.08
C PHE A 378 -6.27 19.36 9.26
N GLY A 379 -6.78 19.67 10.45
CA GLY A 379 -6.41 19.02 11.71
C GLY A 379 -6.67 17.51 11.76
N ASP A 380 -5.84 16.81 12.54
CA ASP A 380 -5.89 15.34 12.70
C ASP A 380 -7.21 14.81 13.23
N GLU A 381 -7.82 15.54 14.19
CA GLU A 381 -9.07 15.10 14.82
C GLU A 381 -10.25 15.18 13.83
N LEU A 382 -10.28 16.24 13.00
CA LEU A 382 -11.28 16.33 11.95
C LEU A 382 -11.07 15.21 10.91
N TRP A 383 -9.81 14.96 10.53
CA TRP A 383 -9.50 13.89 9.59
C TRP A 383 -9.91 12.51 10.13
N ALA A 384 -9.60 12.20 11.38
CA ALA A 384 -10.00 10.95 12.01
C ALA A 384 -11.52 10.80 12.09
N ARG A 385 -12.26 11.88 12.44
CA ARG A 385 -13.73 11.89 12.44
C ARG A 385 -14.29 11.58 11.05
N ILE A 386 -13.75 12.19 10.01
CA ILE A 386 -14.17 11.94 8.62
C ILE A 386 -14.01 10.45 8.26
N VAL A 387 -12.84 9.87 8.54
CA VAL A 387 -12.59 8.46 8.23
C VAL A 387 -13.51 7.54 9.03
N TYR A 388 -13.74 7.82 10.30
CA TYR A 388 -14.68 7.06 11.14
C TYR A 388 -16.14 7.23 10.70
N ASP A 389 -16.54 8.43 10.27
CA ASP A 389 -17.87 8.67 9.70
C ASP A 389 -18.13 7.77 8.47
N LEU A 390 -17.08 7.57 7.64
CA LEU A 390 -17.17 6.68 6.49
C LEU A 390 -17.26 5.20 6.87
N VAL A 391 -16.56 4.77 7.92
CA VAL A 391 -16.69 3.39 8.42
C VAL A 391 -18.12 3.15 8.93
N VAL A 392 -18.69 4.10 9.66
CA VAL A 392 -20.12 4.04 10.10
C VAL A 392 -21.07 4.04 8.89
N ALA A 393 -20.84 4.92 7.91
CA ALA A 393 -21.66 4.98 6.69
C ALA A 393 -21.62 3.66 5.88
N ALA A 394 -20.44 3.03 5.79
CA ALA A 394 -20.29 1.70 5.19
C ALA A 394 -21.04 0.64 5.98
N GLY A 395 -20.94 0.65 7.32
CA GLY A 395 -21.63 -0.28 8.20
C GLY A 395 -23.15 -0.20 8.12
N ARG A 396 -23.70 0.99 7.90
CA ARG A 396 -25.16 1.17 7.64
C ARG A 396 -25.63 0.50 6.34
N GLY A 397 -24.72 0.17 5.41
CA GLY A 397 -25.04 -0.52 4.15
C GLY A 397 -25.87 0.30 3.15
N THR A 398 -26.09 1.59 3.40
CA THR A 398 -26.91 2.47 2.50
C THR A 398 -26.14 3.01 1.31
N THR A 399 -24.81 3.02 1.40
CA THR A 399 -23.91 3.51 0.36
C THR A 399 -22.75 2.52 0.18
N ALA A 400 -22.50 2.12 -1.05
CA ALA A 400 -21.41 1.19 -1.36
C ALA A 400 -20.04 1.78 -1.00
N PRO A 401 -19.10 0.96 -0.47
CA PRO A 401 -17.76 1.39 -0.09
C PRO A 401 -17.01 2.15 -1.20
N GLU A 402 -17.21 1.76 -2.46
CA GLU A 402 -16.61 2.40 -3.64
C GLU A 402 -17.12 3.85 -3.82
N ALA A 403 -18.42 4.07 -3.59
CA ALA A 403 -18.99 5.41 -3.66
C ALA A 403 -18.51 6.29 -2.49
N LEU A 404 -18.38 5.74 -1.29
CA LEU A 404 -17.79 6.42 -0.13
C LEU A 404 -16.34 6.79 -0.40
N ALA A 405 -15.54 5.86 -0.92
CA ALA A 405 -14.15 6.10 -1.28
C ALA A 405 -14.00 7.16 -2.39
N ALA A 406 -14.89 7.17 -3.38
CA ALA A 406 -14.91 8.19 -4.41
C ALA A 406 -15.24 9.58 -3.84
N ALA A 407 -16.18 9.65 -2.90
CA ALA A 407 -16.55 10.90 -2.23
C ALA A 407 -15.46 11.41 -1.27
N LEU A 408 -14.69 10.51 -0.66
CA LEU A 408 -13.54 10.87 0.19
C LEU A 408 -12.35 11.40 -0.62
N ALA A 409 -12.16 10.95 -1.85
CA ALA A 409 -10.95 11.25 -2.62
C ALA A 409 -10.59 12.75 -2.70
N PRO A 410 -11.52 13.69 -2.97
CA PRO A 410 -11.18 15.11 -2.93
C PRO A 410 -10.84 15.63 -1.53
N ILE A 411 -11.52 15.15 -0.48
CA ILE A 411 -11.23 15.54 0.90
C ILE A 411 -9.81 15.08 1.28
N TYR A 412 -9.41 13.88 0.86
CA TYR A 412 -8.07 13.37 1.01
C TYR A 412 -7.02 14.28 0.35
N LEU A 413 -7.29 14.86 -0.82
CA LEU A 413 -6.36 15.82 -1.44
C LEU A 413 -6.15 17.04 -0.55
N GLY A 414 -7.22 17.57 0.07
CA GLY A 414 -7.12 18.63 1.07
C GLY A 414 -6.25 18.24 2.26
N ARG A 415 -6.42 17.01 2.80
CA ARG A 415 -5.59 16.51 3.90
C ARG A 415 -4.13 16.32 3.49
N VAL A 416 -3.86 15.80 2.30
CA VAL A 416 -2.49 15.68 1.77
C VAL A 416 -1.86 17.05 1.59
N GLY A 417 -2.60 18.03 1.06
CA GLY A 417 -2.13 19.42 0.95
C GLY A 417 -1.70 19.98 2.30
N SER A 418 -2.52 19.80 3.34
CA SER A 418 -2.18 20.20 4.71
C SER A 418 -0.92 19.49 5.24
N LEU A 419 -0.82 18.17 5.05
CA LEU A 419 0.34 17.38 5.48
C LEU A 419 1.64 17.88 4.83
N VAL A 420 1.60 18.19 3.53
CA VAL A 420 2.75 18.77 2.80
C VAL A 420 3.15 20.11 3.39
N VAL A 421 2.19 20.98 3.67
CA VAL A 421 2.43 22.29 4.31
C VAL A 421 3.05 22.10 5.70
N GLU A 422 2.43 21.29 6.54
CA GLU A 422 2.86 21.02 7.91
C GLU A 422 4.30 20.49 7.99
N THR A 423 4.64 19.55 7.09
CA THR A 423 5.93 18.84 7.12
C THR A 423 7.02 19.48 6.24
N ARG A 424 6.72 20.56 5.54
CA ARG A 424 7.62 21.14 4.53
C ARG A 424 9.02 21.43 5.07
N ARG A 425 9.11 22.02 6.28
CA ARG A 425 10.36 22.41 6.93
C ARG A 425 10.88 21.38 7.93
N MET A 426 10.15 20.29 8.14
CA MET A 426 10.52 19.20 9.02
C MET A 426 11.57 18.30 8.37
N ASP A 427 12.48 17.80 9.16
CA ASP A 427 13.34 16.70 8.77
C ASP A 427 12.55 15.37 8.68
N PRO A 428 13.14 14.26 8.22
CA PRO A 428 12.45 13.00 8.11
C PRO A 428 11.92 12.45 9.44
N GLU A 429 12.62 12.64 10.55
CA GLU A 429 12.24 12.17 11.89
C GLU A 429 11.08 12.98 12.44
N GLU A 430 11.13 14.30 12.32
CA GLU A 430 10.04 15.21 12.68
C GLU A 430 8.78 14.94 11.85
N ALA A 431 8.93 14.65 10.56
CA ALA A 431 7.81 14.30 9.68
C ALA A 431 7.20 12.93 10.04
N GLU A 432 8.01 11.96 10.46
CA GLU A 432 7.51 10.68 10.97
C GLU A 432 6.72 10.87 12.26
N GLU A 433 7.23 11.66 13.21
CA GLU A 433 6.51 11.99 14.44
C GLU A 433 5.18 12.71 14.15
N ARG A 434 5.12 13.49 13.06
CA ARG A 434 3.86 14.11 12.61
C ARG A 434 2.83 13.09 12.15
N VAL A 435 3.25 12.02 11.46
CA VAL A 435 2.40 10.89 11.08
C VAL A 435 1.94 10.11 12.32
N GLU A 436 2.86 9.89 13.26
CA GLU A 436 2.55 9.26 14.55
C GLU A 436 1.53 10.06 15.38
N ALA A 437 1.64 11.39 15.38
CA ALA A 437 0.67 12.27 16.06
C ALA A 437 -0.73 12.13 15.48
N GLN A 438 -0.85 12.03 14.14
CA GLN A 438 -2.11 11.75 13.46
C GLN A 438 -2.65 10.38 13.83
N ALA A 439 -1.84 9.33 13.85
CA ALA A 439 -2.28 7.99 14.23
C ALA A 439 -2.80 7.95 15.69
N ARG A 440 -2.15 8.69 16.61
CA ARG A 440 -2.66 8.86 17.97
C ARG A 440 -4.01 9.59 18.06
N ALA A 441 -4.32 10.48 17.11
CA ALA A 441 -5.64 11.11 17.06
C ALA A 441 -6.74 10.09 16.72
N PHE A 442 -6.48 9.15 15.82
CA PHE A 442 -7.41 8.04 15.56
C PHE A 442 -7.63 7.19 16.82
N GLU A 443 -6.56 6.82 17.53
CA GLU A 443 -6.69 6.06 18.78
C GLU A 443 -7.53 6.81 19.84
N ARG A 444 -7.29 8.11 20.02
CA ARG A 444 -8.05 8.93 21.01
C ARG A 444 -9.53 9.03 20.68
N LEU A 445 -9.88 9.09 19.39
CA LEU A 445 -11.27 9.25 18.96
C LEU A 445 -12.01 7.91 18.77
N LYS A 446 -11.31 6.80 18.82
CA LYS A 446 -11.91 5.47 18.65
C LYS A 446 -13.05 5.19 19.64
N PRO A 447 -12.99 5.53 20.95
CA PRO A 447 -14.11 5.28 21.86
C PRO A 447 -15.42 5.91 21.40
N ALA A 448 -15.39 7.20 20.99
CA ALA A 448 -16.56 7.88 20.47
C ALA A 448 -17.05 7.28 19.12
N PHE A 449 -16.14 6.80 18.29
CA PHE A 449 -16.50 6.05 17.09
C PHE A 449 -17.21 4.73 17.43
N VAL A 450 -16.73 3.96 18.41
CA VAL A 450 -17.36 2.70 18.85
C VAL A 450 -18.77 2.96 19.40
N GLU A 451 -18.95 3.95 20.26
CA GLU A 451 -20.28 4.34 20.78
C GLU A 451 -21.26 4.66 19.63
N ARG A 452 -20.77 5.35 18.62
CA ARG A 452 -21.59 5.68 17.45
C ARG A 452 -21.86 4.46 16.57
N TRP A 453 -20.88 3.57 16.39
CA TRP A 453 -21.06 2.31 15.68
C TRP A 453 -22.16 1.47 16.33
N ASP A 454 -22.11 1.32 17.65
CA ASP A 454 -23.12 0.56 18.41
C ASP A 454 -24.52 1.16 18.29
N ALA A 455 -24.60 2.50 18.23
CA ALA A 455 -25.90 3.19 18.13
C ALA A 455 -26.52 3.14 16.73
N GLU A 456 -25.70 3.03 15.66
CA GLU A 456 -26.16 3.28 14.29
C GLU A 456 -25.99 2.07 13.34
N VAL A 457 -25.12 1.11 13.69
CA VAL A 457 -24.76 -0.03 12.83
C VAL A 457 -25.01 -1.36 13.52
N ALA A 458 -24.62 -1.51 14.79
CA ALA A 458 -24.86 -2.76 15.51
C ALA A 458 -26.38 -3.00 15.66
N PRO A 459 -26.86 -4.25 15.51
CA PRO A 459 -28.27 -4.59 15.58
C PRO A 459 -28.86 -4.45 17.01
#